data_4e018036b8ba421c31bc84749ee5b00e
#
_entry.id   4e018036b8ba421c31bc84749ee5b00e
#
_cell.length_a   1.000
_cell.length_b   1.000
_cell.length_c   1.000
_cell.angle_alpha   90.00
_cell.angle_beta   90.00
_cell.angle_gamma   90.00
#
_symmetry.space_group_name_H-M   'P 1'
#
loop_
_entity.id
_entity.type
_entity.pdbx_description
1 polymer ?
#
loop_
_entity_poly.entity_id
_entity_poly.type
_entity_poly.pdbx_seq_one_letter_code
_entity_poly.pdbx_strand_id
1 'polypeptide(L)'
;MILEDKKATVAYRCPCCGKAVLGMVGLFSLSADMLKIKCECGGSELIVTNSNEGKIRLSVPCIVCPHPHTYLISKNVLFSGNIFIIPCSYSGIDIAFLGLPDKVSDALEIQADTLNRIMEENGLDSFERLKEDEKWDETQYSQVEDVIRFMLCELDDEGKISCRCKETGEIPYYNFQVLSERVRIYCECCNADVELPLGSLTDAERFLHIDSLELK
;
A
#
# COMPACT_ATOMS: atom_id res chain seq x y z
N MET A 1 -32.37 6.62 -16.49
CA MET A 1 -31.01 6.01 -16.32
C MET A 1 -30.87 5.72 -14.83
N ILE A 2 -31.05 4.48 -14.43
CA ILE A 2 -30.90 4.09 -13.01
C ILE A 2 -29.38 4.04 -12.78
N LEU A 3 -28.87 4.95 -11.96
CA LEU A 3 -27.49 4.89 -11.49
C LEU A 3 -27.41 3.67 -10.56
N GLU A 4 -26.85 2.58 -11.03
CA GLU A 4 -26.51 1.45 -10.14
C GLU A 4 -25.55 1.95 -9.07
N ASP A 5 -25.99 1.82 -7.82
CA ASP A 5 -25.18 2.20 -6.66
C ASP A 5 -24.05 1.17 -6.51
N LYS A 6 -22.92 1.44 -7.17
CA LYS A 6 -21.74 0.58 -7.09
C LYS A 6 -21.20 0.58 -5.66
N LYS A 7 -21.18 -0.61 -5.06
CA LYS A 7 -20.66 -0.85 -3.72
C LYS A 7 -19.52 -1.87 -3.76
N ALA A 8 -18.55 -1.66 -2.91
CA ALA A 8 -17.45 -2.60 -2.69
C ALA A 8 -17.25 -2.80 -1.18
N THR A 9 -16.85 -3.99 -0.79
CA THR A 9 -16.38 -4.26 0.57
C THR A 9 -14.89 -4.00 0.62
N VAL A 10 -14.47 -3.30 1.66
CA VAL A 10 -13.07 -3.09 2.01
C VAL A 10 -12.85 -3.71 3.37
N ALA A 11 -11.82 -4.53 3.50
CA ALA A 11 -11.51 -5.21 4.74
C ALA A 11 -10.02 -5.15 5.06
N TYR A 12 -9.71 -5.23 6.35
CA TYR A 12 -8.35 -5.36 6.86
C TYR A 12 -8.38 -6.16 8.17
N ARG A 13 -7.22 -6.62 8.62
CA ARG A 13 -7.10 -7.24 9.94
C ARG A 13 -6.53 -6.23 10.94
N CYS A 14 -7.22 -6.09 12.08
CA CYS A 14 -6.82 -5.16 13.11
C CYS A 14 -5.47 -5.58 13.75
N PRO A 15 -4.44 -4.72 13.73
CA PRO A 15 -3.15 -5.05 14.33
C PRO A 15 -3.18 -5.10 15.86
N CYS A 16 -4.22 -4.56 16.49
CA CYS A 16 -4.36 -4.53 17.93
C CYS A 16 -5.04 -5.80 18.48
N CYS A 17 -6.14 -6.24 17.87
CA CYS A 17 -6.92 -7.36 18.39
C CYS A 17 -7.00 -8.58 17.45
N GLY A 18 -6.36 -8.54 16.28
CA GLY A 18 -6.34 -9.62 15.29
C GLY A 18 -7.66 -9.86 14.54
N LYS A 19 -8.76 -9.17 14.89
CA LYS A 19 -10.06 -9.36 14.25
C LYS A 19 -10.08 -8.80 12.84
N ALA A 20 -10.79 -9.49 11.93
CA ALA A 20 -11.12 -8.94 10.63
C ALA A 20 -12.12 -7.78 10.79
N VAL A 21 -11.87 -6.69 10.11
CA VAL A 21 -12.69 -5.48 10.08
C VAL A 21 -13.17 -5.26 8.66
N LEU A 22 -14.48 -5.21 8.47
CA LEU A 22 -15.10 -5.03 7.17
C LEU A 22 -15.90 -3.74 7.14
N GLY A 23 -15.83 -3.03 6.01
CA GLY A 23 -16.63 -1.85 5.75
C GLY A 23 -17.13 -1.83 4.31
N MET A 24 -18.29 -1.23 4.10
CA MET A 24 -18.85 -1.07 2.76
C MET A 24 -18.57 0.34 2.25
N VAL A 25 -18.00 0.44 1.06
CA VAL A 25 -17.70 1.68 0.37
C VAL A 25 -18.61 1.79 -0.85
N GLY A 26 -19.48 2.78 -0.87
CA GLY A 26 -20.31 3.12 -2.01
C GLY A 26 -19.71 4.26 -2.82
N LEU A 27 -20.07 4.36 -4.09
CA LEU A 27 -19.60 5.46 -4.95
C LEU A 27 -19.98 6.84 -4.37
N PHE A 28 -21.15 6.94 -3.75
CA PHE A 28 -21.62 8.16 -3.10
C PHE A 28 -20.92 8.44 -1.76
N SER A 29 -20.50 7.41 -1.02
CA SER A 29 -19.72 7.60 0.22
C SER A 29 -18.35 8.20 -0.05
N LEU A 30 -17.81 8.02 -1.25
CA LEU A 30 -16.55 8.63 -1.70
C LEU A 30 -16.70 10.11 -2.09
N SER A 31 -17.89 10.67 -2.09
CA SER A 31 -18.09 12.12 -2.24
C SER A 31 -17.80 12.88 -0.95
N ALA A 32 -17.75 12.19 0.19
CA ALA A 32 -17.20 12.73 1.44
C ALA A 32 -15.66 12.77 1.35
N ASP A 33 -15.05 13.75 2.01
CA ASP A 33 -13.60 13.93 1.96
C ASP A 33 -12.84 12.73 2.52
N MET A 34 -13.43 12.01 3.49
CA MET A 34 -12.80 10.89 4.17
C MET A 34 -13.84 9.89 4.70
N LEU A 35 -13.60 8.60 4.48
CA LEU A 35 -14.33 7.49 5.08
C LEU A 35 -13.39 6.70 6.00
N LYS A 36 -13.82 6.43 7.24
CA LYS A 36 -13.07 5.66 8.22
C LYS A 36 -13.79 4.36 8.56
N ILE A 37 -13.09 3.25 8.42
CA ILE A 37 -13.55 1.92 8.79
C ILE A 37 -12.80 1.54 10.08
N LYS A 38 -13.48 1.63 11.23
CA LYS A 38 -12.88 1.45 12.55
C LYS A 38 -13.08 0.05 13.07
N CYS A 39 -12.06 -0.49 13.75
CA CYS A 39 -12.21 -1.69 14.54
C CYS A 39 -13.03 -1.42 15.81
N GLU A 40 -13.86 -2.39 16.23
CA GLU A 40 -14.63 -2.31 17.47
C GLU A 40 -13.76 -2.14 18.73
N CYS A 41 -12.51 -2.63 18.69
CA CYS A 41 -11.56 -2.44 19.80
C CYS A 41 -11.04 -1.00 19.93
N GLY A 42 -11.30 -0.15 18.94
CA GLY A 42 -10.81 1.24 18.89
C GLY A 42 -9.32 1.39 18.55
N GLY A 43 -8.56 0.29 18.46
CA GLY A 43 -7.10 0.31 18.30
C GLY A 43 -6.62 0.54 16.87
N SER A 44 -7.51 0.50 15.87
CA SER A 44 -7.11 0.75 14.48
C SER A 44 -8.26 1.23 13.62
N GLU A 45 -7.92 1.95 12.55
CA GLU A 45 -8.87 2.38 11.52
C GLU A 45 -8.21 2.35 10.12
N LEU A 46 -8.94 1.85 9.13
CA LEU A 46 -8.60 2.02 7.73
C LEU A 46 -9.26 3.29 7.21
N ILE A 47 -8.49 4.12 6.51
CA ILE A 47 -8.96 5.40 5.99
C ILE A 47 -9.03 5.33 4.47
N VAL A 48 -10.16 5.73 3.92
CA VAL A 48 -10.40 5.87 2.48
C VAL A 48 -10.61 7.34 2.18
N THR A 49 -9.76 7.91 1.34
CA THR A 49 -9.87 9.31 0.91
C THR A 49 -10.05 9.36 -0.60
N ASN A 50 -10.95 10.20 -1.06
CA ASN A 50 -11.06 10.47 -2.48
C ASN A 50 -9.87 11.32 -2.92
N SER A 51 -9.18 10.90 -3.96
CA SER A 51 -8.12 11.66 -4.61
C SER A 51 -8.61 12.25 -5.91
N ASN A 52 -7.92 13.25 -6.43
CA ASN A 52 -8.21 13.80 -7.75
C ASN A 52 -7.99 12.71 -8.83
N GLU A 53 -8.60 12.88 -10.00
CA GLU A 53 -8.40 12.02 -11.17
C GLU A 53 -8.99 10.59 -11.12
N GLY A 54 -10.02 10.37 -10.29
CA GLY A 54 -10.66 9.04 -10.24
C GLY A 54 -9.91 7.99 -9.43
N LYS A 55 -8.90 8.41 -8.67
CA LYS A 55 -8.12 7.57 -7.76
C LYS A 55 -8.65 7.68 -6.32
N ILE A 56 -8.30 6.71 -5.50
CA ILE A 56 -8.66 6.60 -4.08
C ILE A 56 -7.38 6.31 -3.31
N ARG A 57 -7.15 7.07 -2.26
CA ARG A 57 -6.07 6.79 -1.31
C ARG A 57 -6.60 5.93 -0.17
N LEU A 58 -5.91 4.84 0.11
CA LEU A 58 -6.17 3.95 1.24
C LEU A 58 -5.01 4.05 2.23
N SER A 59 -5.30 4.36 3.48
CA SER A 59 -4.35 4.20 4.59
C SER A 59 -4.74 2.94 5.36
N VAL A 60 -3.92 1.91 5.26
CA VAL A 60 -4.21 0.55 5.74
C VAL A 60 -3.34 0.22 6.96
N PRO A 61 -3.93 -0.05 8.14
CA PRO A 61 -3.17 -0.54 9.28
C PRO A 61 -2.52 -1.88 8.97
N CYS A 62 -1.27 -2.05 9.38
CA CYS A 62 -0.51 -3.27 9.15
C CYS A 62 -0.39 -4.09 10.44
N ILE A 63 -0.53 -5.42 10.33
CA ILE A 63 -0.37 -6.34 11.46
C ILE A 63 1.10 -6.56 11.83
N VAL A 64 2.01 -6.27 10.92
CA VAL A 64 3.47 -6.42 11.10
C VAL A 64 4.12 -5.07 11.36
N CYS A 65 3.88 -4.09 10.49
CA CYS A 65 4.54 -2.79 10.58
C CYS A 65 3.92 -1.90 11.67
N PRO A 66 4.70 -1.04 12.34
CA PRO A 66 4.20 -0.13 13.36
C PRO A 66 3.30 0.97 12.80
N HIS A 67 3.44 1.28 11.50
CA HIS A 67 2.71 2.35 10.81
C HIS A 67 1.77 1.80 9.74
N PRO A 68 0.67 2.52 9.44
CA PRO A 68 -0.21 2.17 8.33
C PRO A 68 0.50 2.43 6.99
N HIS A 69 0.21 1.58 6.02
CA HIS A 69 0.68 1.75 4.65
C HIS A 69 -0.32 2.57 3.83
N THR A 70 0.19 3.40 2.92
CA THR A 70 -0.63 4.20 2.03
C THR A 70 -0.56 3.66 0.61
N TYR A 71 -1.75 3.41 0.02
CA TYR A 71 -1.89 2.91 -1.36
C TYR A 71 -2.80 3.85 -2.16
N LEU A 72 -2.49 3.98 -3.42
CA LEU A 72 -3.35 4.68 -4.38
C LEU A 72 -3.90 3.67 -5.37
N ILE A 73 -5.22 3.57 -5.45
CA ILE A 73 -5.91 2.66 -6.36
C ILE A 73 -6.93 3.40 -7.21
N SER A 74 -7.21 2.92 -8.41
CA SER A 74 -8.28 3.50 -9.22
C SER A 74 -9.66 3.10 -8.70
N LYS A 75 -10.66 3.98 -8.87
CA LYS A 75 -12.07 3.65 -8.57
C LYS A 75 -12.54 2.43 -9.36
N ASN A 76 -12.01 2.23 -10.55
CA ASN A 76 -12.34 1.07 -11.38
C ASN A 76 -11.90 -0.24 -10.74
N VAL A 77 -10.74 -0.27 -10.09
CA VAL A 77 -10.26 -1.46 -9.36
C VAL A 77 -11.16 -1.72 -8.15
N LEU A 78 -11.46 -0.72 -7.34
CA LEU A 78 -12.34 -0.87 -6.18
C LEU A 78 -13.72 -1.42 -6.55
N PHE A 79 -14.32 -0.92 -7.62
CA PHE A 79 -15.67 -1.29 -8.06
C PHE A 79 -15.70 -2.32 -9.20
N SER A 80 -14.61 -3.03 -9.45
CA SER A 80 -14.52 -4.05 -10.52
C SER A 80 -15.37 -5.29 -10.26
N GLY A 81 -15.75 -5.54 -8.99
CA GLY A 81 -16.37 -6.79 -8.56
C GLY A 81 -15.41 -7.98 -8.47
N ASN A 82 -14.14 -7.79 -8.78
CA ASN A 82 -13.08 -8.77 -8.55
C ASN A 82 -12.47 -8.56 -7.16
N ILE A 83 -11.87 -9.62 -6.62
CA ILE A 83 -11.05 -9.48 -5.44
C ILE A 83 -9.75 -8.77 -5.82
N PHE A 84 -9.38 -7.77 -5.04
CA PHE A 84 -8.10 -7.11 -5.10
C PHE A 84 -7.48 -7.16 -3.71
N ILE A 85 -6.29 -7.74 -3.62
CA ILE A 85 -5.58 -7.97 -2.37
C ILE A 85 -4.34 -7.08 -2.35
N ILE A 86 -4.11 -6.42 -1.24
CA ILE A 86 -2.98 -5.53 -1.04
C ILE A 86 -2.06 -6.18 0.00
N PRO A 87 -0.86 -6.61 -0.39
CA PRO A 87 0.14 -7.12 0.53
C PRO A 87 0.89 -5.99 1.22
N CYS A 88 1.42 -6.28 2.40
CA CYS A 88 2.43 -5.44 3.05
C CYS A 88 3.70 -5.42 2.21
N SER A 89 4.22 -4.24 1.91
CA SER A 89 5.43 -4.07 1.09
C SER A 89 6.69 -4.69 1.71
N TYR A 90 6.70 -4.90 3.04
CA TYR A 90 7.84 -5.45 3.77
C TYR A 90 7.76 -6.96 3.95
N SER A 91 6.61 -7.44 4.48
CA SER A 91 6.46 -8.84 4.87
C SER A 91 5.83 -9.70 3.78
N GLY A 92 5.23 -9.09 2.75
CA GLY A 92 4.44 -9.80 1.76
C GLY A 92 3.10 -10.34 2.29
N ILE A 93 2.80 -10.13 3.57
CA ILE A 93 1.53 -10.58 4.16
C ILE A 93 0.40 -9.67 3.67
N ASP A 94 -0.71 -10.27 3.28
CA ASP A 94 -1.89 -9.54 2.83
C ASP A 94 -2.49 -8.71 3.97
N ILE A 95 -2.68 -7.42 3.76
CA ILE A 95 -3.15 -6.49 4.79
C ILE A 95 -4.49 -5.83 4.47
N ALA A 96 -4.87 -5.76 3.20
CA ALA A 96 -6.18 -5.26 2.80
C ALA A 96 -6.80 -6.08 1.66
N PHE A 97 -8.13 -6.13 1.67
CA PHE A 97 -8.95 -6.91 0.75
C PHE A 97 -10.09 -6.04 0.24
N LEU A 98 -10.25 -5.96 -1.07
CA LEU A 98 -11.26 -5.12 -1.72
C LEU A 98 -12.02 -5.95 -2.75
N GLY A 99 -13.34 -5.83 -2.79
CA GLY A 99 -14.15 -6.54 -3.79
C GLY A 99 -15.59 -6.80 -3.36
N LEU A 100 -16.16 -7.87 -3.87
CA LEU A 100 -17.48 -8.34 -3.43
C LEU A 100 -17.40 -8.97 -2.04
N PRO A 101 -18.47 -8.85 -1.21
CA PRO A 101 -18.46 -9.35 0.18
C PRO A 101 -18.01 -10.80 0.30
N ASP A 102 -18.55 -11.70 -0.51
CA ASP A 102 -18.24 -13.13 -0.45
C ASP A 102 -16.77 -13.39 -0.75
N LYS A 103 -16.23 -12.78 -1.82
CA LYS A 103 -14.82 -12.92 -2.20
C LYS A 103 -13.86 -12.36 -1.14
N VAL A 104 -14.25 -11.26 -0.48
CA VAL A 104 -13.47 -10.67 0.60
C VAL A 104 -13.48 -11.57 1.83
N SER A 105 -14.61 -12.18 2.16
CA SER A 105 -14.72 -13.14 3.26
C SER A 105 -13.84 -14.37 3.03
N ASP A 106 -13.90 -14.96 1.84
CA ASP A 106 -13.08 -16.12 1.47
C ASP A 106 -11.57 -15.79 1.59
N ALA A 107 -11.16 -14.61 1.11
CA ALA A 107 -9.77 -14.17 1.17
C ALA A 107 -9.29 -13.93 2.61
N LEU A 108 -10.17 -13.40 3.49
CA LEU A 108 -9.87 -13.24 4.92
C LEU A 108 -9.74 -14.57 5.65
N GLU A 109 -10.50 -15.60 5.28
CA GLU A 109 -10.35 -16.95 5.83
C GLU A 109 -9.00 -17.56 5.44
N ILE A 110 -8.62 -17.48 4.17
CA ILE A 110 -7.32 -17.94 3.66
C ILE A 110 -6.17 -17.21 4.40
N GLN A 111 -6.32 -15.90 4.60
CA GLN A 111 -5.34 -15.13 5.36
C GLN A 111 -5.26 -15.61 6.82
N ALA A 112 -6.40 -15.88 7.47
CA ALA A 112 -6.43 -16.35 8.84
C ALA A 112 -5.64 -17.66 9.00
N ASP A 113 -5.85 -18.62 8.10
CA ASP A 113 -5.14 -19.89 8.10
C ASP A 113 -3.63 -19.69 7.89
N THR A 114 -3.27 -18.80 6.99
CA THR A 114 -1.86 -18.46 6.74
C THR A 114 -1.20 -17.85 7.96
N LEU A 115 -1.86 -16.90 8.62
CA LEU A 115 -1.35 -16.26 9.84
C LEU A 115 -1.24 -17.24 11.00
N ASN A 116 -2.25 -18.09 11.20
CA ASN A 116 -2.21 -19.12 12.24
C ASN A 116 -1.03 -20.07 12.05
N ARG A 117 -0.79 -20.49 10.80
CA ARG A 117 0.37 -21.34 10.48
C ARG A 117 1.69 -20.64 10.76
N ILE A 118 1.84 -19.37 10.37
CA ILE A 118 3.05 -18.59 10.67
C ILE A 118 3.26 -18.46 12.18
N MET A 119 2.21 -18.22 12.94
CA MET A 119 2.28 -18.12 14.39
C MET A 119 2.69 -19.44 15.03
N GLU A 120 2.09 -20.57 14.62
CA GLU A 120 2.43 -21.91 15.10
C GLU A 120 3.88 -22.29 14.78
N GLU A 121 4.34 -22.06 13.55
CA GLU A 121 5.71 -22.35 13.10
C GLU A 121 6.78 -21.53 13.87
N ASN A 122 6.42 -20.32 14.33
CA ASN A 122 7.32 -19.44 15.07
C ASN A 122 7.07 -19.44 16.59
N GLY A 123 6.16 -20.26 17.08
CA GLY A 123 5.83 -20.35 18.50
C GLY A 123 5.27 -19.06 19.11
N LEU A 124 4.53 -18.29 18.30
CA LEU A 124 3.96 -17.00 18.68
C LEU A 124 2.55 -17.18 19.22
N ASP A 125 2.25 -16.61 20.39
CA ASP A 125 0.96 -16.71 21.09
C ASP A 125 0.07 -15.50 20.81
N SER A 126 0.59 -14.41 20.23
CA SER A 126 -0.18 -13.21 19.89
C SER A 126 0.41 -12.44 18.71
N PHE A 127 -0.43 -11.66 18.03
CA PHE A 127 0.00 -10.75 16.95
C PHE A 127 0.90 -9.62 17.46
N GLU A 128 0.88 -9.30 18.75
CA GLU A 128 1.77 -8.29 19.33
C GLU A 128 3.22 -8.71 19.25
N ARG A 129 3.51 -10.01 19.38
CA ARG A 129 4.87 -10.55 19.26
C ARG A 129 5.43 -10.52 17.84
N LEU A 130 4.58 -10.48 16.82
CA LEU A 130 5.07 -10.23 15.44
C LEU A 130 5.75 -8.85 15.30
N LYS A 131 5.48 -7.93 16.24
CA LYS A 131 6.05 -6.59 16.27
C LYS A 131 7.27 -6.46 17.20
N GLU A 132 7.48 -7.41 18.11
CA GLU A 132 8.50 -7.29 19.17
C GLU A 132 9.91 -7.71 18.74
N ASP A 133 10.04 -8.57 17.72
CA ASP A 133 11.34 -9.15 17.34
C ASP A 133 12.22 -8.28 16.45
N GLU A 134 11.73 -7.14 15.99
CA GLU A 134 12.52 -6.16 15.26
C GLU A 134 12.58 -4.85 16.04
N LYS A 135 13.74 -4.57 16.64
CA LYS A 135 14.12 -3.20 17.02
C LYS A 135 14.30 -2.39 15.75
N TRP A 136 13.16 -1.97 15.20
CA TRP A 136 13.13 -1.06 14.08
C TRP A 136 13.42 0.35 14.61
N ASP A 137 14.63 0.83 14.38
CA ASP A 137 15.04 2.23 14.58
C ASP A 137 14.57 3.05 13.34
N GLU A 138 13.20 3.13 13.09
CA GLU A 138 12.74 3.15 11.71
C GLU A 138 11.49 3.90 11.44
N THR A 139 11.05 4.66 12.37
CA THR A 139 9.87 5.51 12.19
C THR A 139 9.99 6.51 11.03
N GLN A 140 11.19 6.76 10.55
CA GLN A 140 11.43 7.71 9.46
C GLN A 140 11.53 7.04 8.09
N TYR A 141 12.16 5.87 7.99
CA TYR A 141 12.45 5.24 6.69
C TYR A 141 11.22 4.61 6.03
N SER A 142 10.30 4.01 6.79
CA SER A 142 9.13 3.33 6.21
C SER A 142 8.16 4.28 5.49
N GLN A 143 7.93 5.47 6.05
CA GLN A 143 7.07 6.48 5.40
C GLN A 143 7.70 7.02 4.12
N VAL A 144 9.02 7.20 4.13
CA VAL A 144 9.78 7.62 2.96
C VAL A 144 9.72 6.58 1.85
N GLU A 145 9.90 5.31 2.19
CA GLU A 145 9.82 4.21 1.22
C GLU A 145 8.44 4.08 0.59
N ASP A 146 7.37 4.20 1.38
CA ASP A 146 6.00 4.18 0.87
C ASP A 146 5.75 5.36 -0.11
N VAL A 147 6.25 6.55 0.21
CA VAL A 147 6.16 7.73 -0.67
C VAL A 147 6.93 7.51 -1.96
N ILE A 148 8.15 6.97 -1.89
CA ILE A 148 8.98 6.71 -3.07
C ILE A 148 8.34 5.64 -3.96
N ARG A 149 7.89 4.55 -3.37
CA ARG A 149 7.20 3.47 -4.10
C ARG A 149 5.96 4.00 -4.81
N PHE A 150 5.19 4.83 -4.12
CA PHE A 150 4.02 5.48 -4.69
C PHE A 150 4.40 6.37 -5.90
N MET A 151 5.37 7.25 -5.73
CA MET A 151 5.87 8.13 -6.80
C MET A 151 6.36 7.32 -8.01
N LEU A 152 7.13 6.24 -7.77
CA LEU A 152 7.62 5.39 -8.85
C LEU A 152 6.49 4.74 -9.63
N CYS A 153 5.48 4.20 -8.95
CA CYS A 153 4.32 3.61 -9.60
C CYS A 153 3.54 4.65 -10.43
N GLU A 154 3.33 5.87 -9.91
CA GLU A 154 2.67 6.92 -10.68
C GLU A 154 3.45 7.33 -11.93
N LEU A 155 4.75 7.59 -11.76
CA LEU A 155 5.59 8.01 -12.86
C LEU A 155 5.78 6.92 -13.93
N ASP A 156 5.81 5.65 -13.53
CA ASP A 156 5.89 4.52 -14.46
C ASP A 156 4.58 4.36 -15.24
N ASP A 157 3.43 4.37 -14.56
CA ASP A 157 2.10 4.31 -15.17
C ASP A 157 1.86 5.45 -16.17
N GLU A 158 2.40 6.63 -15.89
CA GLU A 158 2.34 7.80 -16.77
C GLU A 158 3.44 7.82 -17.86
N GLY A 159 4.35 6.85 -17.86
CA GLY A 159 5.47 6.76 -18.78
C GLY A 159 6.51 7.88 -18.62
N LYS A 160 6.54 8.50 -17.44
CA LYS A 160 7.40 9.65 -17.11
C LYS A 160 8.78 9.25 -16.55
N ILE A 161 9.07 7.96 -16.42
CA ILE A 161 10.42 7.47 -16.13
C ILE A 161 11.10 7.12 -17.46
N SER A 162 12.28 7.63 -17.68
CA SER A 162 13.11 7.32 -18.86
C SER A 162 14.42 6.65 -18.44
N CYS A 163 14.79 5.60 -19.19
CA CYS A 163 16.07 4.91 -19.06
C CYS A 163 16.46 4.31 -20.42
N ARG A 164 17.62 3.68 -20.50
CA ARG A 164 18.14 3.09 -21.76
C ARG A 164 17.26 1.99 -22.34
N CYS A 165 16.43 1.32 -21.53
CA CYS A 165 15.51 0.29 -22.02
C CYS A 165 14.49 0.84 -23.05
N LYS A 166 14.11 2.13 -22.95
CA LYS A 166 13.23 2.76 -23.95
C LYS A 166 13.86 2.81 -25.34
N GLU A 167 15.18 2.87 -25.42
CA GLU A 167 15.91 2.88 -26.69
C GLU A 167 16.07 1.48 -27.26
N THR A 168 16.19 0.46 -26.41
CA THR A 168 16.35 -0.95 -26.79
C THR A 168 15.04 -1.67 -27.00
N GLY A 169 13.90 -1.10 -26.56
CA GLY A 169 12.58 -1.72 -26.63
C GLY A 169 12.34 -2.80 -25.55
N GLU A 170 13.19 -2.85 -24.55
CA GLU A 170 13.01 -3.72 -23.38
C GLU A 170 12.00 -3.11 -22.40
N ILE A 171 11.26 -3.97 -21.70
CA ILE A 171 10.34 -3.52 -20.66
C ILE A 171 11.16 -3.20 -19.42
N PRO A 172 11.20 -1.93 -18.96
CA PRO A 172 11.96 -1.55 -17.79
C PRO A 172 11.30 -2.09 -16.51
N TYR A 173 12.13 -2.37 -15.50
CA TYR A 173 11.66 -2.66 -14.15
C TYR A 173 12.40 -1.73 -13.18
N TYR A 174 11.65 -0.82 -12.54
CA TYR A 174 12.21 0.19 -11.66
C TYR A 174 12.14 -0.25 -10.20
N ASN A 175 13.24 -0.03 -9.48
CA ASN A 175 13.36 -0.30 -8.05
C ASN A 175 14.13 0.85 -7.38
N PHE A 176 14.17 0.87 -6.05
CA PHE A 176 14.90 1.88 -5.30
C PHE A 176 15.59 1.29 -4.07
N GLN A 177 16.58 2.02 -3.58
CA GLN A 177 17.30 1.73 -2.34
C GLN A 177 17.42 3.02 -1.52
N VAL A 178 16.95 3.00 -0.27
CA VAL A 178 17.13 4.09 0.66
C VAL A 178 18.50 3.98 1.30
N LEU A 179 19.28 5.05 1.20
CA LEU A 179 20.58 5.24 1.84
C LEU A 179 20.43 6.33 2.90
N SER A 180 21.38 6.47 3.80
CA SER A 180 21.26 7.36 4.98
C SER A 180 20.88 8.82 4.66
N GLU A 181 21.30 9.36 3.51
CA GLU A 181 21.04 10.75 3.11
C GLU A 181 20.51 10.90 1.67
N ARG A 182 20.19 9.79 1.01
CA ARG A 182 19.75 9.76 -0.38
C ARG A 182 18.95 8.52 -0.70
N VAL A 183 18.17 8.62 -1.77
CA VAL A 183 17.48 7.50 -2.39
C VAL A 183 18.08 7.27 -3.74
N ARG A 184 18.50 6.06 -4.01
CA ARG A 184 18.92 5.61 -5.34
C ARG A 184 17.75 4.92 -6.01
N ILE A 185 17.32 5.44 -7.14
CA ILE A 185 16.30 4.82 -8.00
C ILE A 185 17.03 4.24 -9.21
N TYR A 186 16.74 2.99 -9.56
CA TYR A 186 17.45 2.30 -10.62
C TYR A 186 16.54 1.38 -11.43
N CYS A 187 16.96 1.13 -12.67
CA CYS A 187 16.34 0.14 -13.54
C CYS A 187 17.10 -1.20 -13.43
N GLU A 188 16.41 -2.27 -13.02
CA GLU A 188 17.03 -3.60 -12.89
C GLU A 188 17.48 -4.20 -14.23
N CYS A 189 16.85 -3.76 -15.35
CA CYS A 189 17.18 -4.29 -16.68
C CYS A 189 18.47 -3.68 -17.25
N CYS A 190 18.63 -2.34 -17.19
CA CYS A 190 19.77 -1.65 -17.81
C CYS A 190 20.76 -1.04 -16.82
N ASN A 191 20.52 -1.17 -15.51
CA ASN A 191 21.29 -0.59 -14.41
C ASN A 191 21.49 0.94 -14.49
N ALA A 192 20.68 1.64 -15.28
CA ALA A 192 20.63 3.09 -15.24
C ALA A 192 20.03 3.53 -13.90
N ASP A 193 20.58 4.58 -13.28
CA ASP A 193 20.12 5.03 -11.97
C ASP A 193 20.13 6.56 -11.84
N VAL A 194 19.46 7.03 -10.78
CA VAL A 194 19.48 8.42 -10.34
C VAL A 194 19.47 8.45 -8.80
N GLU A 195 20.26 9.33 -8.23
CA GLU A 195 20.26 9.57 -6.79
C GLU A 195 19.52 10.87 -6.46
N LEU A 196 18.61 10.79 -5.51
CA LEU A 196 17.83 11.92 -5.00
C LEU A 196 18.19 12.16 -3.52
N PRO A 197 18.41 13.41 -3.10
CA PRO A 197 18.74 13.70 -1.71
C PRO A 197 17.57 13.41 -0.78
N LEU A 198 17.88 12.85 0.39
CA LEU A 198 16.97 12.56 1.48
C LEU A 198 17.55 13.13 2.77
N GLY A 199 17.22 14.38 3.10
CA GLY A 199 17.78 15.06 4.30
C GLY A 199 16.84 15.10 5.50
N SER A 200 15.51 15.00 5.28
CA SER A 200 14.50 15.07 6.35
C SER A 200 13.14 14.53 5.88
N LEU A 201 12.22 14.33 6.83
CA LEU A 201 10.81 13.95 6.50
C LEU A 201 10.14 14.95 5.53
N THR A 202 10.51 16.22 5.59
CA THR A 202 10.01 17.24 4.64
C THR A 202 10.54 17.03 3.23
N ASP A 203 11.66 16.34 3.06
CA ASP A 203 12.17 16.00 1.74
C ASP A 203 11.39 14.84 1.12
N ALA A 204 10.79 13.95 1.94
CA ALA A 204 9.90 12.91 1.45
C ALA A 204 8.68 13.51 0.72
N GLU A 205 8.14 14.64 1.17
CA GLU A 205 7.05 15.33 0.49
C GLU A 205 7.48 15.85 -0.90
N ARG A 206 8.76 16.16 -1.09
CA ARG A 206 9.28 16.60 -2.40
C ARG A 206 9.19 15.52 -3.46
N PHE A 207 9.29 14.23 -3.05
CA PHE A 207 9.11 13.11 -3.99
C PHE A 207 7.72 13.10 -4.63
N LEU A 208 6.70 13.59 -3.93
CA LEU A 208 5.33 13.72 -4.46
C LEU A 208 5.19 14.81 -5.54
N HIS A 209 6.18 15.67 -5.69
CA HIS A 209 6.19 16.77 -6.65
C HIS A 209 7.17 16.53 -7.81
N ILE A 210 7.73 15.33 -7.93
CA ILE A 210 8.58 14.96 -9.05
C ILE A 210 7.69 14.66 -10.25
N ASP A 211 7.86 15.42 -11.31
CA ASP A 211 7.07 15.29 -12.56
C ASP A 211 7.61 14.24 -13.52
N SER A 212 8.90 13.93 -13.45
CA SER A 212 9.56 12.94 -14.30
C SER A 212 10.92 12.52 -13.74
N LEU A 213 11.40 11.33 -14.12
CA LEU A 213 12.71 10.80 -13.75
C LEU A 213 13.49 10.39 -15.01
N GLU A 214 14.75 10.79 -15.08
CA GLU A 214 15.70 10.37 -16.11
C GLU A 214 16.84 9.58 -15.45
N LEU A 215 16.86 8.25 -15.67
CA LEU A 215 17.91 7.37 -15.19
C LEU A 215 19.05 7.29 -16.21
N LYS A 216 20.29 7.43 -15.76
CA LYS A 216 21.50 7.53 -16.62
C LYS A 216 22.45 6.37 -16.44
#